data_fac3a3c392c99878794a17b67fd408d7
#
_entry.id   fac3a3c392c99878794a17b67fd408d7
#
_cell.length_a   1.000
_cell.length_b   1.000
_cell.length_c   1.000
_cell.angle_alpha   90.00
_cell.angle_beta   90.00
_cell.angle_gamma   90.00
#
_symmetry.space_group_name_H-M   'P 1'
#
loop_
_entity.id
_entity.type
_entity.pdbx_description
1 polymer ?
#
loop_
_entity_poly.entity_id
_entity_poly.type
_entity_poly.pdbx_seq_one_letter_code
_entity_poly.pdbx_strand_id
1 'polypeptide(L)'
;PCRSVSQGVAPLNCLPKTGLASDFLFILAGSEESFVERMNRRAAELGMNDTTFKNACGLPVEGHVTSAYDIALMSRELMLRHPDIRRYTTVWMDTLRDGASSLVNTNKLVRFYDGTTGLKTGSTNAAGYCISATAEREGMELIAVILKGKTSPERFADAQTLLNYGFASYALKTVIPDEPLPPVPVKLGTQATVQPILGEENQLLLEKARTGELGQSVTLESSVQAPVAVGDRLGTLTVTSGEEVLAELPLLAGEEVPRITFLQMLPRVLRIACLAE
;
A
#
# COMPACT_ATOMS: atom_id res chain seq x y z
N PRO A 1 16.57 15.97 8.16
CA PRO A 1 16.14 15.10 9.24
C PRO A 1 15.51 15.94 10.34
N CYS A 2 14.22 16.27 10.21
CA CYS A 2 13.47 16.92 11.28
C CYS A 2 12.92 15.81 12.18
N ARG A 3 13.65 15.47 13.24
CA ARG A 3 13.12 14.70 14.35
C ARG A 3 12.31 15.64 15.24
N SER A 4 11.03 15.84 14.95
CA SER A 4 10.10 16.41 15.94
C SER A 4 9.38 15.25 16.62
N VAL A 5 9.87 14.85 17.76
CA VAL A 5 9.16 13.94 18.66
C VAL A 5 7.97 14.71 19.24
N SER A 6 6.74 14.34 18.89
CA SER A 6 5.53 14.93 19.44
C SER A 6 4.78 13.90 20.27
N GLN A 7 4.37 14.32 21.45
CA GLN A 7 3.59 13.49 22.37
C GLN A 7 2.16 13.27 21.84
N GLY A 8 1.74 12.01 21.77
CA GLY A 8 0.34 11.60 21.87
C GLY A 8 -0.57 11.84 20.67
N VAL A 9 -0.59 10.92 19.72
CA VAL A 9 -1.77 10.69 18.89
C VAL A 9 -2.26 9.26 19.12
N ALA A 10 -3.43 9.12 19.74
CA ALA A 10 -4.05 7.83 19.90
C ALA A 10 -5.07 7.59 18.77
N PRO A 11 -5.07 6.45 18.15
CA PRO A 11 -6.04 6.12 17.10
C PRO A 11 -7.47 5.85 17.61
N LEU A 12 -7.74 5.83 18.91
CA LEU A 12 -9.00 5.35 19.49
C LEU A 12 -9.81 6.40 20.26
N ASN A 13 -9.67 7.69 19.97
CA ASN A 13 -10.41 8.75 20.67
C ASN A 13 -11.91 8.88 20.33
N CYS A 14 -12.58 7.83 19.84
CA CYS A 14 -13.99 7.90 19.48
C CYS A 14 -14.94 7.20 20.47
N LEU A 15 -14.44 6.62 21.55
CA LEU A 15 -15.30 6.04 22.57
C LEU A 15 -15.47 7.02 23.74
N PRO A 16 -16.70 7.23 24.21
CA PRO A 16 -16.95 8.05 25.40
C PRO A 16 -16.21 7.47 26.59
N LYS A 17 -15.84 8.32 27.56
CA LYS A 17 -15.12 7.99 28.81
C LYS A 17 -15.85 7.00 29.73
N THR A 18 -16.73 6.16 29.20
CA THR A 18 -17.55 5.21 29.91
C THR A 18 -17.19 3.79 29.53
N GLY A 19 -17.12 2.91 30.48
CA GLY A 19 -16.88 1.46 30.53
C GLY A 19 -16.69 0.63 29.25
N LEU A 20 -17.39 0.97 28.16
CA LEU A 20 -17.34 0.24 26.89
C LEU A 20 -15.93 0.13 26.28
N ALA A 21 -15.08 1.16 26.40
CA ALA A 21 -13.71 1.08 25.88
C ALA A 21 -12.88 0.11 26.74
N SER A 22 -13.02 0.17 28.05
CA SER A 22 -12.35 -0.73 28.99
C SER A 22 -12.82 -2.17 28.79
N ASP A 23 -14.14 -2.38 28.61
CA ASP A 23 -14.70 -3.70 28.37
C ASP A 23 -14.21 -4.30 27.06
N PHE A 24 -14.10 -3.50 26.00
CA PHE A 24 -13.59 -3.93 24.71
C PHE A 24 -12.08 -4.30 24.77
N LEU A 25 -11.28 -3.51 25.47
CA LEU A 25 -9.85 -3.82 25.71
C LEU A 25 -9.69 -5.10 26.53
N PHE A 26 -10.55 -5.27 27.55
CA PHE A 26 -10.54 -6.48 28.38
C PHE A 26 -10.89 -7.74 27.56
N ILE A 27 -11.88 -7.66 26.68
CA ILE A 27 -12.26 -8.76 25.77
C ILE A 27 -11.10 -9.09 24.81
N LEU A 28 -10.39 -8.07 24.28
CA LEU A 28 -9.34 -8.28 23.31
C LEU A 28 -8.01 -8.76 23.91
N ALA A 29 -7.68 -8.35 25.13
CA ALA A 29 -6.35 -8.57 25.70
C ALA A 29 -6.33 -8.93 27.19
N GLY A 30 -7.45 -9.00 27.85
CA GLY A 30 -7.57 -9.34 29.27
C GLY A 30 -7.30 -8.16 30.23
N SER A 31 -6.50 -7.17 29.81
CA SER A 31 -6.28 -5.94 30.58
C SER A 31 -5.79 -4.80 29.65
N GLU A 32 -5.81 -3.56 30.14
CA GLU A 32 -5.25 -2.41 29.41
C GLU A 32 -3.73 -2.55 29.24
N GLU A 33 -3.02 -3.03 30.25
CA GLU A 33 -1.58 -3.26 30.18
C GLU A 33 -1.22 -4.26 29.08
N SER A 34 -1.91 -5.40 29.06
CA SER A 34 -1.72 -6.41 28.01
C SER A 34 -2.04 -5.87 26.62
N PHE A 35 -3.04 -5.00 26.51
CA PHE A 35 -3.36 -4.35 25.24
C PHE A 35 -2.26 -3.37 24.80
N VAL A 36 -1.74 -2.55 25.71
CA VAL A 36 -0.62 -1.63 25.46
C VAL A 36 0.65 -2.38 25.07
N GLU A 37 0.93 -3.51 25.71
CA GLU A 37 2.04 -4.38 25.30
C GLU A 37 1.86 -4.89 23.85
N ARG A 38 0.64 -5.29 23.47
CA ARG A 38 0.35 -5.67 22.09
C ARG A 38 0.51 -4.50 21.12
N MET A 39 0.09 -3.29 21.50
CA MET A 39 0.30 -2.08 20.69
C MET A 39 1.79 -1.82 20.46
N ASN A 40 2.62 -1.88 21.52
CA ASN A 40 4.06 -1.67 21.41
C ASN A 40 4.75 -2.76 20.60
N ARG A 41 4.36 -4.03 20.76
CA ARG A 41 4.87 -5.12 19.94
C ARG A 41 4.53 -4.91 18.47
N ARG A 42 3.27 -4.53 18.16
CA ARG A 42 2.87 -4.23 16.79
C ARG A 42 3.60 -3.03 16.19
N ALA A 43 3.84 -2.00 16.99
CA ALA A 43 4.66 -0.87 16.58
C ALA A 43 6.08 -1.30 16.20
N ALA A 44 6.72 -2.15 17.01
CA ALA A 44 8.04 -2.69 16.71
C ALA A 44 8.05 -3.54 15.42
N GLU A 45 7.03 -4.40 15.21
CA GLU A 45 6.87 -5.19 13.98
C GLU A 45 6.73 -4.32 12.72
N LEU A 46 6.12 -3.15 12.86
CA LEU A 46 5.94 -2.17 11.78
C LEU A 46 7.17 -1.26 11.57
N GLY A 47 8.19 -1.37 12.41
CA GLY A 47 9.38 -0.52 12.36
C GLY A 47 9.15 0.89 12.90
N MET A 48 8.15 1.09 13.77
CA MET A 48 7.84 2.38 14.42
C MET A 48 8.80 2.63 15.60
N ASN A 49 10.03 3.01 15.27
CA ASN A 49 11.14 3.05 16.23
C ASN A 49 11.09 4.27 17.19
N ASP A 50 10.34 5.30 16.83
CA ASP A 50 10.16 6.52 17.65
C ASP A 50 8.83 6.50 18.41
N THR A 51 8.15 5.33 18.51
CA THR A 51 6.83 5.21 19.13
C THR A 51 6.86 4.37 20.38
N THR A 52 6.26 4.88 21.42
CA THR A 52 5.98 4.13 22.66
C THR A 52 4.58 4.46 23.15
N PHE A 53 3.72 3.46 23.25
CA PHE A 53 2.38 3.56 23.82
C PHE A 53 2.44 3.30 25.34
N LYS A 54 1.75 4.13 26.13
CA LYS A 54 1.62 3.98 27.60
C LYS A 54 0.19 3.75 28.05
N ASN A 55 -0.78 4.07 27.18
CA ASN A 55 -2.21 3.78 27.38
C ASN A 55 -2.89 3.60 26.03
N ALA A 56 -4.08 3.05 26.02
CA ALA A 56 -4.83 2.77 24.80
C ALA A 56 -5.65 3.96 24.29
N CYS A 57 -5.88 4.98 25.12
CA CYS A 57 -6.78 6.10 24.81
C CYS A 57 -6.07 7.40 24.42
N GLY A 58 -4.73 7.43 24.46
CA GLY A 58 -3.93 8.59 24.05
C GLY A 58 -3.96 9.74 25.04
N LEU A 59 -4.21 9.46 26.31
CA LEU A 59 -4.08 10.46 27.35
C LEU A 59 -2.61 10.82 27.55
N PRO A 60 -2.29 12.10 27.81
CA PRO A 60 -0.93 12.53 28.05
C PRO A 60 -0.33 11.83 29.28
N VAL A 61 0.76 11.13 29.06
CA VAL A 61 1.58 10.46 30.08
C VAL A 61 3.03 10.56 29.63
N GLU A 62 3.95 10.67 30.57
CA GLU A 62 5.39 10.71 30.28
C GLU A 62 5.85 9.47 29.51
N GLY A 63 6.60 9.69 28.43
CA GLY A 63 7.06 8.61 27.54
C GLY A 63 6.01 8.07 26.55
N HIS A 64 4.80 8.65 26.49
CA HIS A 64 3.83 8.35 25.44
C HIS A 64 4.14 9.21 24.22
N VAL A 65 4.96 8.69 23.30
CA VAL A 65 5.55 9.44 22.18
C VAL A 65 5.38 8.71 20.85
N THR A 66 5.42 9.49 19.77
CA THR A 66 5.43 8.97 18.39
C THR A 66 6.06 9.99 17.45
N SER A 67 6.36 9.59 16.22
CA SER A 67 6.79 10.45 15.12
C SER A 67 5.76 10.49 13.99
N ALA A 68 5.84 11.51 13.13
CA ALA A 68 4.97 11.60 11.95
C ALA A 68 5.21 10.42 10.99
N TYR A 69 6.46 9.97 10.88
CA TYR A 69 6.82 8.82 10.06
C TYR A 69 6.18 7.52 10.59
N ASP A 70 6.27 7.29 11.89
CA ASP A 70 5.69 6.09 12.51
C ASP A 70 4.16 6.05 12.36
N ILE A 71 3.50 7.20 12.52
CA ILE A 71 2.05 7.29 12.28
C ILE A 71 1.72 7.04 10.80
N ALA A 72 2.57 7.48 9.87
CA ALA A 72 2.37 7.16 8.46
C ALA A 72 2.52 5.66 8.18
N LEU A 73 3.52 4.97 8.80
CA LEU A 73 3.68 3.52 8.70
C LEU A 73 2.44 2.78 9.21
N MET A 74 1.95 3.14 10.40
CA MET A 74 0.74 2.55 10.97
C MET A 74 -0.49 2.80 10.09
N SER A 75 -0.64 4.02 9.59
CA SER A 75 -1.75 4.39 8.71
C SER A 75 -1.71 3.60 7.40
N ARG A 76 -0.53 3.46 6.80
CA ARG A 76 -0.33 2.64 5.59
C ARG A 76 -0.72 1.18 5.82
N GLU A 77 -0.25 0.57 6.91
CA GLU A 77 -0.60 -0.81 7.25
C GLU A 77 -2.11 -0.97 7.41
N LEU A 78 -2.77 -0.05 8.13
CA LEU A 78 -4.21 -0.06 8.33
C LEU A 78 -4.97 0.03 7.01
N MET A 79 -4.59 0.95 6.11
CA MET A 79 -5.27 1.15 4.83
C MET A 79 -5.09 -0.03 3.87
N LEU A 80 -3.91 -0.67 3.87
CA LEU A 80 -3.60 -1.80 3.01
C LEU A 80 -4.20 -3.12 3.51
N ARG A 81 -4.12 -3.39 4.84
CA ARG A 81 -4.54 -4.67 5.40
C ARG A 81 -6.00 -4.70 5.82
N HIS A 82 -6.58 -3.54 6.09
CA HIS A 82 -7.95 -3.40 6.55
C HIS A 82 -8.71 -2.32 5.75
N PRO A 83 -8.83 -2.47 4.41
CA PRO A 83 -9.43 -1.45 3.54
C PRO A 83 -10.88 -1.12 3.91
N ASP A 84 -11.58 -2.05 4.59
CA ASP A 84 -12.94 -1.83 5.09
C ASP A 84 -13.07 -0.67 6.09
N ILE A 85 -11.95 -0.22 6.69
CA ILE A 85 -11.94 0.94 7.58
C ILE A 85 -12.48 2.20 6.89
N ARG A 86 -12.30 2.32 5.58
CA ARG A 86 -12.80 3.43 4.77
C ARG A 86 -14.31 3.63 4.90
N ARG A 87 -15.08 2.55 5.10
CA ARG A 87 -16.54 2.61 5.31
C ARG A 87 -16.92 3.46 6.52
N TYR A 88 -16.02 3.56 7.51
CA TYR A 88 -16.24 4.32 8.74
C TYR A 88 -15.56 5.68 8.70
N THR A 89 -14.36 5.75 8.15
CA THR A 89 -13.54 6.97 8.16
C THR A 89 -14.05 8.02 7.18
N THR A 90 -14.81 7.62 6.15
CA THR A 90 -15.42 8.53 5.16
C THR A 90 -16.82 8.99 5.51
N VAL A 91 -17.42 8.47 6.57
CA VAL A 91 -18.75 8.95 7.03
C VAL A 91 -18.60 10.36 7.58
N TRP A 92 -19.31 11.33 6.98
CA TRP A 92 -19.29 12.72 7.44
C TRP A 92 -20.21 12.96 8.62
N MET A 93 -21.44 12.47 8.55
CA MET A 93 -22.46 12.63 9.59
C MET A 93 -23.23 11.32 9.78
N ASP A 94 -23.60 11.05 11.02
CA ASP A 94 -24.43 9.93 11.38
C ASP A 94 -25.30 10.29 12.58
N THR A 95 -26.31 9.49 12.89
CA THR A 95 -27.21 9.68 14.01
C THR A 95 -27.29 8.45 14.90
N LEU A 96 -27.45 8.66 16.20
CA LEU A 96 -27.65 7.62 17.19
C LEU A 96 -29.00 7.83 17.92
N ARG A 97 -29.52 6.78 18.52
CA ARG A 97 -30.73 6.79 19.34
C ARG A 97 -31.92 7.38 18.58
N ASP A 98 -32.23 6.81 17.42
CA ASP A 98 -33.35 7.22 16.56
C ASP A 98 -33.34 8.72 16.21
N GLY A 99 -32.13 9.28 15.99
CA GLY A 99 -31.95 10.68 15.61
C GLY A 99 -31.77 11.65 16.80
N ALA A 100 -31.82 11.18 18.03
CA ALA A 100 -31.69 12.03 19.22
C ALA A 100 -30.28 12.60 19.41
N SER A 101 -29.25 11.99 18.77
CA SER A 101 -27.87 12.46 18.83
C SER A 101 -27.28 12.46 17.43
N SER A 102 -26.78 13.62 16.96
CA SER A 102 -26.05 13.74 15.71
C SER A 102 -24.54 13.62 15.96
N LEU A 103 -23.88 12.81 15.18
CA LEU A 103 -22.42 12.66 15.14
C LEU A 103 -21.88 13.32 13.89
N VAL A 104 -20.81 14.11 14.04
CA VAL A 104 -20.11 14.76 12.93
C VAL A 104 -18.65 14.34 12.98
N ASN A 105 -18.12 13.94 11.84
CA ASN A 105 -16.72 13.56 11.73
C ASN A 105 -15.81 14.75 12.08
N THR A 106 -14.87 14.53 12.98
CA THR A 106 -13.89 15.55 13.36
C THR A 106 -12.85 15.82 12.27
N ASN A 107 -12.71 14.90 11.30
CA ASN A 107 -11.89 15.09 10.12
C ASN A 107 -12.67 15.87 9.05
N LYS A 108 -12.48 17.18 9.01
CA LYS A 108 -13.18 18.05 8.04
C LYS A 108 -12.80 17.79 6.58
N LEU A 109 -11.64 17.13 6.32
CA LEU A 109 -11.23 16.79 4.96
C LEU A 109 -12.23 15.84 4.29
N VAL A 110 -12.88 14.97 5.04
CA VAL A 110 -13.92 14.06 4.54
C VAL A 110 -15.01 14.79 3.75
N ARG A 111 -15.33 16.04 4.13
CA ARG A 111 -16.35 16.85 3.42
C ARG A 111 -15.75 17.82 2.41
N PHE A 112 -14.55 18.36 2.69
CA PHE A 112 -14.05 19.54 2.01
C PHE A 112 -12.79 19.30 1.17
N TYR A 113 -12.29 18.06 1.12
CA TYR A 113 -11.13 17.70 0.31
C TYR A 113 -11.45 16.45 -0.53
N ASP A 114 -11.40 16.63 -1.84
CA ASP A 114 -11.73 15.56 -2.79
C ASP A 114 -10.79 14.37 -2.69
N GLY A 115 -11.36 13.16 -2.75
CA GLY A 115 -10.63 11.91 -2.63
C GLY A 115 -10.28 11.50 -1.20
N THR A 116 -10.71 12.21 -0.16
CA THR A 116 -10.40 11.83 1.24
C THR A 116 -10.93 10.44 1.59
N THR A 117 -10.04 9.54 2.02
CA THR A 117 -10.35 8.18 2.50
C THR A 117 -10.30 8.06 4.03
N GLY A 118 -9.75 9.06 4.73
CA GLY A 118 -9.72 9.09 6.20
C GLY A 118 -8.66 10.06 6.73
N LEU A 119 -8.01 9.83 7.85
CA LEU A 119 -8.13 8.67 8.73
C LEU A 119 -8.55 9.11 10.14
N LYS A 120 -7.64 9.76 10.91
CA LYS A 120 -7.87 10.08 12.33
C LYS A 120 -7.32 11.44 12.74
N THR A 121 -8.12 12.17 13.53
CA THR A 121 -7.70 13.41 14.21
C THR A 121 -7.47 13.16 15.69
N GLY A 122 -6.61 13.96 16.30
CA GLY A 122 -6.41 13.99 17.73
C GLY A 122 -5.98 15.37 18.22
N SER A 123 -6.22 15.67 19.48
CA SER A 123 -5.66 16.87 20.12
C SER A 123 -5.55 16.71 21.63
N THR A 124 -4.45 17.21 22.16
CA THR A 124 -4.25 17.42 23.62
C THR A 124 -3.50 18.74 23.79
N ASN A 125 -3.50 19.29 24.99
CA ASN A 125 -2.74 20.52 25.26
C ASN A 125 -1.24 20.34 24.97
N ALA A 126 -0.68 19.17 25.22
CA ALA A 126 0.73 18.86 24.98
C ALA A 126 1.02 18.56 23.50
N ALA A 127 0.18 17.76 22.85
CA ALA A 127 0.38 17.33 21.48
C ALA A 127 -0.05 18.35 20.43
N GLY A 128 -0.79 19.40 20.80
CA GLY A 128 -1.42 20.30 19.84
C GLY A 128 -2.50 19.61 18.98
N TYR A 129 -2.74 20.13 17.81
CA TYR A 129 -3.71 19.55 16.87
C TYR A 129 -3.00 18.62 15.89
N CYS A 130 -3.42 17.36 15.86
CA CYS A 130 -2.82 16.31 15.05
C CYS A 130 -3.82 15.69 14.09
N ILE A 131 -3.34 15.22 12.95
CA ILE A 131 -4.11 14.46 11.97
C ILE A 131 -3.20 13.47 11.24
N SER A 132 -3.69 12.26 11.04
CA SER A 132 -3.30 11.41 9.92
C SER A 132 -4.42 11.51 8.88
N ALA A 133 -4.12 12.10 7.74
CA ALA A 133 -5.06 12.28 6.64
C ALA A 133 -4.67 11.35 5.50
N THR A 134 -5.68 10.67 4.91
CA THR A 134 -5.49 9.83 3.73
C THR A 134 -6.41 10.30 2.62
N ALA A 135 -5.91 10.28 1.40
CA ALA A 135 -6.69 10.61 0.22
C ALA A 135 -6.22 9.79 -0.98
N GLU A 136 -7.15 9.41 -1.85
CA GLU A 136 -6.92 8.63 -3.06
C GLU A 136 -7.41 9.39 -4.28
N ARG A 137 -6.58 9.48 -5.32
CA ARG A 137 -6.92 10.02 -6.64
C ARG A 137 -6.23 9.20 -7.71
N GLU A 138 -6.94 8.85 -8.75
CA GLU A 138 -6.39 8.10 -9.90
C GLU A 138 -5.62 6.83 -9.48
N GLY A 139 -6.15 6.10 -8.48
CA GLY A 139 -5.54 4.89 -7.93
C GLY A 139 -4.35 5.11 -7.01
N MET A 140 -3.85 6.34 -6.86
CA MET A 140 -2.76 6.68 -5.95
C MET A 140 -3.31 7.16 -4.61
N GLU A 141 -3.01 6.44 -3.53
CA GLU A 141 -3.37 6.84 -2.17
C GLU A 141 -2.17 7.48 -1.46
N LEU A 142 -2.38 8.65 -0.90
CA LEU A 142 -1.39 9.41 -0.14
C LEU A 142 -1.78 9.53 1.33
N ILE A 143 -0.77 9.58 2.19
CA ILE A 143 -0.91 9.77 3.63
C ILE A 143 -0.15 11.03 4.03
N ALA A 144 -0.85 11.99 4.63
CA ALA A 144 -0.26 13.19 5.20
C ALA A 144 -0.44 13.17 6.73
N VAL A 145 0.65 13.26 7.48
CA VAL A 145 0.63 13.29 8.93
C VAL A 145 1.09 14.64 9.45
N ILE A 146 0.22 15.31 10.17
CA ILE A 146 0.52 16.57 10.86
C ILE A 146 0.49 16.32 12.36
N LEU A 147 1.58 16.65 13.02
CA LEU A 147 1.70 16.63 14.48
C LEU A 147 1.98 18.04 14.98
N LYS A 148 1.45 18.34 16.16
CA LYS A 148 1.69 19.62 16.87
C LYS A 148 1.27 20.88 16.09
N GLY A 149 0.21 20.80 15.29
CA GLY A 149 -0.41 21.98 14.69
C GLY A 149 -0.89 22.96 15.77
N LYS A 150 -0.76 24.25 15.52
CA LYS A 150 -1.13 25.30 16.49
C LYS A 150 -2.63 25.42 16.66
N THR A 151 -3.37 25.24 15.58
CA THR A 151 -4.82 25.34 15.56
C THR A 151 -5.47 24.21 14.75
N SER A 152 -6.76 23.98 15.00
CA SER A 152 -7.51 23.00 14.23
C SER A 152 -7.60 23.35 12.73
N PRO A 153 -7.81 24.60 12.30
CA PRO A 153 -7.75 24.95 10.88
C PRO A 153 -6.38 24.72 10.23
N GLU A 154 -5.28 25.12 10.90
CA GLU A 154 -3.92 24.94 10.36
C GLU A 154 -3.60 23.47 10.06
N ARG A 155 -3.90 22.53 10.97
CA ARG A 155 -3.59 21.11 10.68
C ARG A 155 -4.27 20.60 9.41
N PHE A 156 -5.48 21.11 9.08
CA PHE A 156 -6.16 20.73 7.85
C PHE A 156 -5.54 21.39 6.63
N ALA A 157 -5.17 22.68 6.74
CA ALA A 157 -4.48 23.40 5.67
C ALA A 157 -3.13 22.78 5.34
N ASP A 158 -2.35 22.42 6.37
CA ASP A 158 -1.05 21.76 6.21
C ASP A 158 -1.21 20.38 5.57
N ALA A 159 -2.20 19.59 6.02
CA ALA A 159 -2.48 18.28 5.43
C ALA A 159 -2.91 18.40 3.95
N GLN A 160 -3.76 19.36 3.61
CA GLN A 160 -4.14 19.65 2.22
C GLN A 160 -2.93 20.05 1.37
N THR A 161 -2.06 20.89 1.92
CA THR A 161 -0.84 21.34 1.22
C THR A 161 0.07 20.15 0.89
N LEU A 162 0.30 19.23 1.85
CA LEU A 162 1.09 18.03 1.63
C LEU A 162 0.44 17.08 0.62
N LEU A 163 -0.86 16.84 0.74
CA LEU A 163 -1.60 15.99 -0.20
C LEU A 163 -1.59 16.59 -1.61
N ASN A 164 -1.83 17.91 -1.73
CA ASN A 164 -1.78 18.61 -3.02
C ASN A 164 -0.39 18.54 -3.65
N TYR A 165 0.67 18.72 -2.84
CA TYR A 165 2.04 18.56 -3.31
C TYR A 165 2.28 17.13 -3.84
N GLY A 166 1.86 16.11 -3.10
CA GLY A 166 2.02 14.72 -3.52
C GLY A 166 1.27 14.43 -4.83
N PHE A 167 -0.01 14.80 -4.94
CA PHE A 167 -0.80 14.62 -6.16
C PHE A 167 -0.33 15.48 -7.34
N ALA A 168 0.27 16.65 -7.09
CA ALA A 168 0.85 17.47 -8.14
C ALA A 168 2.18 16.91 -8.64
N SER A 169 3.00 16.35 -7.76
CA SER A 169 4.37 15.92 -8.05
C SER A 169 4.47 14.50 -8.57
N TYR A 170 3.56 13.61 -8.17
CA TYR A 170 3.64 12.18 -8.47
C TYR A 170 2.42 11.69 -9.24
N ALA A 171 2.61 10.63 -10.01
CA ALA A 171 1.56 9.89 -10.68
C ALA A 171 1.84 8.39 -10.60
N LEU A 172 0.77 7.61 -10.53
CA LEU A 172 0.83 6.17 -10.69
C LEU A 172 0.62 5.85 -12.18
N LYS A 173 1.62 5.23 -12.82
CA LYS A 173 1.55 4.86 -14.22
C LYS A 173 1.54 3.35 -14.35
N THR A 174 0.51 2.81 -15.00
CA THR A 174 0.50 1.40 -15.39
C THR A 174 1.43 1.22 -16.58
N VAL A 175 2.40 0.32 -16.44
CA VAL A 175 3.31 -0.06 -17.53
C VAL A 175 2.61 -1.09 -18.38
N ILE A 176 2.60 -0.84 -19.69
CA ILE A 176 2.17 -1.76 -20.73
C ILE A 176 3.34 -1.86 -21.70
N PRO A 177 3.75 -3.06 -22.14
CA PRO A 177 4.81 -3.19 -23.14
C PRO A 177 4.45 -2.43 -24.43
N ASP A 178 5.39 -1.64 -24.94
CA ASP A 178 5.19 -0.82 -26.15
C ASP A 178 5.01 -1.70 -27.40
N GLU A 179 5.61 -2.91 -27.39
CA GLU A 179 5.51 -3.89 -28.45
C GLU A 179 4.99 -5.23 -27.92
N PRO A 180 4.32 -6.04 -28.77
CA PRO A 180 3.90 -7.39 -28.42
C PRO A 180 5.11 -8.23 -27.99
N LEU A 181 5.02 -8.88 -26.82
CA LEU A 181 6.08 -9.75 -26.33
C LEU A 181 6.21 -11.00 -27.21
N PRO A 182 7.40 -11.30 -27.75
CA PRO A 182 7.59 -12.51 -28.54
C PRO A 182 7.50 -13.75 -27.65
N PRO A 183 6.95 -14.87 -28.17
CA PRO A 183 6.87 -16.11 -27.42
C PRO A 183 8.27 -16.70 -27.17
N VAL A 184 8.47 -17.27 -25.96
CA VAL A 184 9.73 -17.91 -25.57
C VAL A 184 9.71 -19.39 -25.94
N PRO A 185 10.76 -19.92 -26.63
CA PRO A 185 10.87 -21.33 -27.00
C PRO A 185 10.94 -22.23 -25.76
N VAL A 186 10.19 -23.34 -25.78
CA VAL A 186 10.17 -24.34 -24.71
C VAL A 186 10.80 -25.64 -25.19
N LYS A 187 11.91 -26.04 -24.55
CA LYS A 187 12.56 -27.33 -24.81
C LYS A 187 11.85 -28.45 -24.06
N LEU A 188 11.63 -29.57 -24.73
CA LEU A 188 11.00 -30.77 -24.16
C LEU A 188 9.57 -30.52 -23.63
N GLY A 189 8.88 -29.48 -24.14
CA GLY A 189 7.51 -29.17 -23.78
C GLY A 189 6.47 -29.82 -24.73
N THR A 190 5.25 -29.94 -24.25
CA THR A 190 4.08 -30.33 -25.08
C THR A 190 3.79 -29.28 -26.13
N GLN A 191 4.05 -28.01 -25.81
CA GLN A 191 4.01 -26.85 -26.72
C GLN A 191 5.44 -26.42 -27.06
N ALA A 192 5.62 -25.82 -28.25
CA ALA A 192 6.92 -25.35 -28.72
C ALA A 192 7.37 -24.03 -28.07
N THR A 193 6.41 -23.24 -27.64
CA THR A 193 6.61 -21.91 -27.08
C THR A 193 5.67 -21.65 -25.91
N VAL A 194 5.99 -20.66 -25.08
CA VAL A 194 5.13 -20.11 -24.02
C VAL A 194 5.05 -18.60 -24.19
N GLN A 195 3.85 -18.03 -24.01
CA GLN A 195 3.63 -16.60 -24.13
C GLN A 195 4.02 -15.88 -22.83
N PRO A 196 4.98 -14.92 -22.85
CA PRO A 196 5.24 -14.06 -21.71
C PRO A 196 4.08 -13.09 -21.47
N ILE A 197 3.78 -12.87 -20.20
CA ILE A 197 2.86 -11.82 -19.74
C ILE A 197 3.57 -10.96 -18.69
N LEU A 198 3.14 -9.73 -18.57
CA LEU A 198 3.59 -8.86 -17.48
C LEU A 198 2.89 -9.28 -16.17
N GLY A 199 3.62 -9.33 -15.07
CA GLY A 199 3.07 -9.61 -13.74
C GLY A 199 2.05 -8.56 -13.29
N GLU A 200 1.28 -8.88 -12.25
CA GLU A 200 0.25 -7.97 -11.70
C GLU A 200 0.83 -6.67 -11.13
N GLU A 201 2.07 -6.69 -10.65
CA GLU A 201 2.77 -5.53 -10.12
C GLU A 201 3.38 -4.67 -11.24
N ASN A 202 2.52 -4.13 -12.11
CA ASN A 202 2.92 -3.33 -13.27
C ASN A 202 2.66 -1.83 -13.10
N GLN A 203 2.44 -1.37 -11.88
CA GLN A 203 2.23 0.04 -11.56
C GLN A 203 3.49 0.66 -10.99
N LEU A 204 3.93 1.77 -11.57
CA LEU A 204 5.08 2.54 -11.12
C LEU A 204 4.65 3.89 -10.59
N LEU A 205 5.13 4.22 -9.38
CA LEU A 205 5.02 5.57 -8.84
C LEU A 205 6.16 6.42 -9.42
N LEU A 206 5.81 7.42 -10.20
CA LEU A 206 6.76 8.29 -10.90
C LEU A 206 6.55 9.75 -10.55
N GLU A 207 7.64 10.54 -10.55
CA GLU A 207 7.53 11.98 -10.60
C GLU A 207 6.94 12.41 -11.95
N LYS A 208 5.91 13.25 -11.92
CA LYS A 208 5.25 13.73 -13.16
C LYS A 208 6.22 14.40 -14.14
N ALA A 209 7.24 15.05 -13.62
CA ALA A 209 8.30 15.63 -14.45
C ALA A 209 9.07 14.60 -15.29
N ARG A 210 9.09 13.33 -14.87
CA ARG A 210 9.81 12.23 -15.54
C ARG A 210 8.92 11.35 -16.41
N THR A 211 7.61 11.58 -16.44
CA THR A 211 6.67 10.72 -17.19
C THR A 211 6.75 10.84 -18.71
N GLY A 212 7.40 11.89 -19.23
CA GLY A 212 7.49 12.15 -20.69
C GLY A 212 8.62 11.40 -21.42
N GLU A 213 9.57 10.78 -20.72
CA GLU A 213 10.79 10.20 -21.29
C GLU A 213 10.99 8.74 -20.86
N LEU A 214 9.90 7.95 -20.82
CA LEU A 214 10.01 6.55 -20.46
C LEU A 214 10.42 5.71 -21.65
N GLY A 215 11.58 5.07 -21.55
CA GLY A 215 12.02 4.03 -22.44
C GLY A 215 11.69 2.66 -21.89
N GLN A 216 11.45 1.70 -22.78
CA GLN A 216 11.24 0.30 -22.40
C GLN A 216 12.22 -0.60 -23.15
N SER A 217 12.79 -1.57 -22.46
CA SER A 217 13.58 -2.64 -23.06
C SER A 217 13.17 -3.99 -22.51
N VAL A 218 12.99 -4.95 -23.41
CA VAL A 218 12.56 -6.31 -23.08
C VAL A 218 13.76 -7.25 -23.21
N THR A 219 14.05 -7.99 -22.15
CA THR A 219 15.04 -9.07 -22.16
C THR A 219 14.34 -10.37 -21.83
N LEU A 220 14.33 -11.32 -22.77
CA LEU A 220 13.73 -12.64 -22.61
C LEU A 220 14.79 -13.72 -22.59
N GLU A 221 14.49 -14.82 -21.89
CA GLU A 221 15.28 -16.04 -21.98
C GLU A 221 15.28 -16.58 -23.43
N SER A 222 16.44 -17.00 -23.92
CA SER A 222 16.56 -17.57 -25.26
C SER A 222 15.76 -18.86 -25.43
N SER A 223 15.55 -19.62 -24.37
CA SER A 223 14.69 -20.79 -24.30
C SER A 223 14.54 -21.23 -22.83
N VAL A 224 13.41 -21.86 -22.49
CA VAL A 224 13.17 -22.49 -21.19
C VAL A 224 12.95 -23.99 -21.35
N GLN A 225 13.15 -24.75 -20.29
CA GLN A 225 12.97 -26.21 -20.31
C GLN A 225 11.69 -26.59 -19.57
N ALA A 226 10.86 -27.42 -20.20
CA ALA A 226 9.65 -27.94 -19.57
C ALA A 226 9.97 -28.91 -18.38
N PRO A 227 9.10 -28.96 -17.35
CA PRO A 227 7.82 -28.27 -17.27
C PRO A 227 7.98 -26.78 -16.96
N VAL A 228 7.10 -25.94 -17.51
CA VAL A 228 6.98 -24.50 -17.21
C VAL A 228 5.64 -24.32 -16.52
N ALA A 229 5.64 -23.76 -15.33
CA ALA A 229 4.42 -23.42 -14.59
C ALA A 229 3.95 -21.99 -14.91
N VAL A 230 2.65 -21.73 -14.74
CA VAL A 230 2.13 -20.36 -14.79
C VAL A 230 2.84 -19.52 -13.71
N GLY A 231 3.34 -18.36 -14.11
CA GLY A 231 4.09 -17.47 -13.21
C GLY A 231 5.60 -17.72 -13.18
N ASP A 232 6.13 -18.72 -13.86
CA ASP A 232 7.59 -18.89 -14.01
C ASP A 232 8.18 -17.69 -14.75
N ARG A 233 9.35 -17.23 -14.31
CA ARG A 233 10.03 -16.07 -14.89
C ARG A 233 10.60 -16.43 -16.26
N LEU A 234 10.21 -15.67 -17.30
CA LEU A 234 10.67 -15.82 -18.68
C LEU A 234 11.58 -14.67 -19.12
N GLY A 235 11.65 -13.60 -18.36
CA GLY A 235 12.45 -12.44 -18.71
C GLY A 235 12.18 -11.25 -17.82
N THR A 236 12.55 -10.06 -18.31
CA THR A 236 12.40 -8.79 -17.61
C THR A 236 12.05 -7.69 -18.60
N LEU A 237 11.07 -6.87 -18.24
CA LEU A 237 10.81 -5.57 -18.85
C LEU A 237 11.49 -4.50 -17.99
N THR A 238 12.51 -3.84 -18.54
CA THR A 238 13.20 -2.74 -17.89
C THR A 238 12.58 -1.42 -18.35
N VAL A 239 12.17 -0.60 -17.39
CA VAL A 239 11.64 0.75 -17.64
C VAL A 239 12.72 1.76 -17.25
N THR A 240 13.06 2.67 -18.16
CA THR A 240 14.09 3.68 -17.97
C THR A 240 13.53 5.09 -18.17
N SER A 241 14.23 6.09 -17.59
CA SER A 241 14.05 7.52 -17.90
C SER A 241 15.43 8.07 -18.25
N GLY A 242 15.68 8.31 -19.54
CA GLY A 242 17.02 8.55 -20.05
C GLY A 242 17.94 7.36 -19.75
N GLU A 243 19.05 7.57 -19.05
CA GLU A 243 20.01 6.52 -18.66
C GLU A 243 19.67 5.83 -17.33
N GLU A 244 18.70 6.36 -16.55
CA GLU A 244 18.33 5.83 -15.23
C GLU A 244 17.32 4.70 -15.36
N VAL A 245 17.62 3.54 -14.74
CA VAL A 245 16.65 2.42 -14.61
C VAL A 245 15.69 2.75 -13.47
N LEU A 246 14.41 2.89 -13.81
CA LEU A 246 13.35 3.18 -12.84
C LEU A 246 12.76 1.92 -12.22
N ALA A 247 12.60 0.86 -13.03
CA ALA A 247 12.08 -0.42 -12.56
C ALA A 247 12.46 -1.57 -13.48
N GLU A 248 12.52 -2.76 -12.90
CA GLU A 248 12.63 -4.03 -13.58
C GLU A 248 11.41 -4.88 -13.23
N LEU A 249 10.53 -5.10 -14.21
CA LEU A 249 9.29 -5.84 -14.05
C LEU A 249 9.46 -7.25 -14.60
N PRO A 250 9.10 -8.30 -13.84
CA PRO A 250 9.25 -9.66 -14.30
C PRO A 250 8.23 -9.98 -15.42
N LEU A 251 8.72 -10.61 -16.47
CA LEU A 251 7.90 -11.23 -17.49
C LEU A 251 7.72 -12.71 -17.13
N LEU A 252 6.46 -13.12 -16.98
CA LEU A 252 6.07 -14.41 -16.42
C LEU A 252 5.39 -15.29 -17.49
N ALA A 253 5.42 -16.61 -17.31
CA ALA A 253 4.68 -17.54 -18.13
C ALA A 253 3.18 -17.35 -17.93
N GLY A 254 2.45 -17.06 -19.02
CA GLY A 254 1.00 -16.87 -19.01
C GLY A 254 0.21 -18.18 -19.00
N GLU A 255 0.88 -19.30 -19.31
CA GLU A 255 0.27 -20.63 -19.42
C GLU A 255 1.24 -21.72 -18.94
N GLU A 256 0.69 -22.86 -18.56
CA GLU A 256 1.46 -24.03 -18.19
C GLU A 256 1.89 -24.80 -19.45
N VAL A 257 3.18 -25.22 -19.50
CA VAL A 257 3.69 -26.10 -20.56
C VAL A 257 4.24 -27.38 -19.91
N PRO A 258 3.46 -28.46 -19.90
CA PRO A 258 3.91 -29.73 -19.36
C PRO A 258 5.08 -30.32 -20.17
N ARG A 259 5.88 -31.14 -19.53
CA ARG A 259 6.95 -31.88 -20.20
C ARG A 259 6.37 -32.95 -21.13
N ILE A 260 6.90 -33.06 -22.36
CA ILE A 260 6.52 -34.09 -23.31
C ILE A 260 6.92 -35.48 -22.80
N THR A 261 6.03 -36.44 -22.90
CA THR A 261 6.31 -37.84 -22.60
C THR A 261 7.06 -38.52 -23.72
N PHE A 262 7.71 -39.65 -23.44
CA PHE A 262 8.42 -40.43 -24.49
C PHE A 262 7.51 -40.82 -25.64
N LEU A 263 6.28 -41.28 -25.37
CA LEU A 263 5.31 -41.66 -26.37
C LEU A 263 4.88 -40.49 -27.28
N GLN A 264 4.82 -39.27 -26.75
CA GLN A 264 4.51 -38.07 -27.52
C GLN A 264 5.73 -37.54 -28.31
N MET A 265 6.95 -37.85 -27.86
CA MET A 265 8.18 -37.45 -28.53
C MET A 265 8.44 -38.31 -29.78
N LEU A 266 8.12 -39.61 -29.74
CA LEU A 266 8.41 -40.56 -30.82
C LEU A 266 7.88 -40.12 -32.20
N PRO A 267 6.62 -39.69 -32.35
CA PRO A 267 6.09 -39.18 -33.65
C PRO A 267 6.83 -37.92 -34.16
N ARG A 268 7.29 -37.05 -33.22
CA ARG A 268 8.03 -35.82 -33.61
C ARG A 268 9.40 -36.17 -34.19
N VAL A 269 10.12 -37.11 -33.53
CA VAL A 269 11.43 -37.58 -34.04
C VAL A 269 11.30 -38.28 -35.37
N LEU A 270 10.31 -39.17 -35.53
CA LEU A 270 10.03 -39.85 -36.80
C LEU A 270 9.71 -38.87 -37.93
N ARG A 271 8.90 -37.84 -37.64
CA ARG A 271 8.56 -36.81 -38.64
C ARG A 271 9.79 -36.00 -39.07
N ILE A 272 10.69 -35.65 -38.13
CA ILE A 272 11.95 -34.95 -38.49
C ILE A 272 12.85 -35.87 -39.33
N ALA A 273 12.98 -37.15 -38.98
CA ALA A 273 13.80 -38.10 -39.69
C ALA A 273 13.25 -38.39 -41.11
N CYS A 274 11.92 -38.36 -41.31
CA CYS A 274 11.31 -38.57 -42.61
C CYS A 274 11.26 -37.31 -43.51
N LEU A 275 11.49 -36.11 -42.94
CA LEU A 275 11.52 -34.82 -43.68
C LEU A 275 12.95 -34.33 -43.94
N ALA A 276 13.94 -35.13 -43.57
CA ALA A 276 15.38 -34.82 -43.76
C ALA A 276 15.92 -35.40 -45.10
N GLU A 277 15.03 -35.53 -46.16
CA GLU A 277 15.45 -35.75 -47.55
C GLU A 277 15.29 -34.49 -48.39
#